data_1759061fdcbc1f3601fac09abc0aaa5b
#
_entry.id   1759061fdcbc1f3601fac09abc0aaa5b
#
_cell.length_a   1.000
_cell.length_b   1.000
_cell.length_c   1.000
_cell.angle_alpha   90.00
_cell.angle_beta   90.00
_cell.angle_gamma   90.00
#
_symmetry.space_group_name_H-M   'P 1'
#
loop_
_entity.id
_entity.type
_entity.pdbx_description
1 polymer ?
#
loop_
_entity_poly.entity_id
_entity_poly.type
_entity_poly.pdbx_seq_one_letter_code
_entity_poly.pdbx_strand_id
1 'polypeptide(L)'
;EQVSETTEGEQELSDKAVADNVAKLIDDIYVQERTDQTDEQCKEAKEAWDALTDAQKELVEGENADPDYFGRDTGDASKDDPLNEDEIGENELLVVSFGTSFNDSRINDIGGIEKALQEAYPDWSVRRAFTAQIIINHVQARDDEKIDNMDQALERAVDNGVKNLVIQPTHLMHGAEYDELCEAVDNYKDKFENVKVAEPLLGEVGDDVDVINGDKEATAKAIV
;
A
#
# COMPACT_ATOMS: atom_id res chain seq x y z
N GLU A 1 -45.25 -26.71 -10.17
CA GLU A 1 -44.13 -26.89 -9.23
C GLU A 1 -42.80 -27.12 -9.95
N GLN A 2 -42.75 -27.85 -11.09
CA GLN A 2 -41.51 -28.12 -11.85
C GLN A 2 -40.92 -26.93 -12.62
N VAL A 3 -41.71 -25.90 -12.92
CA VAL A 3 -41.23 -24.71 -13.68
C VAL A 3 -40.49 -23.71 -12.77
N SER A 4 -40.76 -23.73 -11.44
CA SER A 4 -40.13 -22.85 -10.47
C SER A 4 -38.70 -23.32 -10.12
N GLU A 5 -38.51 -24.64 -9.95
CA GLU A 5 -37.18 -25.19 -9.60
C GLU A 5 -36.14 -25.06 -10.73
N THR A 6 -36.56 -25.14 -12.01
CA THR A 6 -35.66 -25.00 -13.15
C THR A 6 -35.16 -23.55 -13.33
N THR A 7 -36.03 -22.57 -13.06
CA THR A 7 -35.66 -21.14 -13.16
C THR A 7 -34.78 -20.68 -12.00
N GLU A 8 -34.97 -21.20 -10.79
CA GLU A 8 -34.09 -20.89 -9.63
C GLU A 8 -32.70 -21.46 -9.84
N GLY A 9 -32.55 -22.72 -10.28
CA GLY A 9 -31.24 -23.32 -10.57
C GLY A 9 -30.51 -22.67 -11.73
N GLU A 10 -31.23 -22.19 -12.77
CA GLU A 10 -30.59 -21.42 -13.86
C GLU A 10 -30.14 -20.03 -13.38
N GLN A 11 -30.86 -19.39 -12.47
CA GLN A 11 -30.49 -18.11 -11.87
C GLN A 11 -29.27 -18.25 -10.95
N GLU A 12 -29.27 -19.28 -10.09
CA GLU A 12 -28.09 -19.56 -9.22
C GLU A 12 -26.82 -19.82 -10.03
N LEU A 13 -26.90 -20.59 -11.13
CA LEU A 13 -25.76 -20.81 -12.01
C LEU A 13 -25.31 -19.52 -12.72
N SER A 14 -26.23 -18.64 -13.08
CA SER A 14 -25.94 -17.33 -13.67
C SER A 14 -25.27 -16.42 -12.63
N ASP A 15 -25.78 -16.37 -11.40
CA ASP A 15 -25.24 -15.55 -10.32
C ASP A 15 -23.84 -16.02 -9.91
N LYS A 16 -23.61 -17.33 -9.81
CA LYS A 16 -22.27 -17.89 -9.57
C LYS A 16 -21.28 -17.54 -10.69
N ALA A 17 -21.69 -17.61 -11.95
CA ALA A 17 -20.81 -17.27 -13.07
C ALA A 17 -20.41 -15.79 -13.07
N VAL A 18 -21.34 -14.90 -12.65
CA VAL A 18 -21.03 -13.46 -12.49
C VAL A 18 -20.07 -13.25 -11.33
N ALA A 19 -20.31 -13.90 -10.18
CA ALA A 19 -19.43 -13.83 -9.02
C ALA A 19 -18.02 -14.37 -9.31
N ASP A 20 -17.91 -15.49 -10.03
CA ASP A 20 -16.62 -16.06 -10.45
C ASP A 20 -15.82 -15.11 -11.35
N ASN A 21 -16.47 -14.36 -12.22
CA ASN A 21 -15.80 -13.36 -13.04
C ASN A 21 -15.25 -12.22 -12.17
N VAL A 22 -16.00 -11.75 -11.18
CA VAL A 22 -15.54 -10.72 -10.25
C VAL A 22 -14.40 -11.24 -9.37
N ALA A 23 -14.50 -12.48 -8.88
CA ALA A 23 -13.42 -13.11 -8.13
C ALA A 23 -12.11 -13.12 -8.94
N LYS A 24 -12.20 -13.45 -10.23
CA LYS A 24 -11.01 -13.42 -11.10
C LYS A 24 -10.43 -12.02 -11.26
N LEU A 25 -11.26 -10.98 -11.44
CA LEU A 25 -10.77 -9.60 -11.55
C LEU A 25 -10.08 -9.14 -10.25
N ILE A 26 -10.58 -9.57 -9.08
CA ILE A 26 -9.95 -9.30 -7.78
C ILE A 26 -8.62 -10.05 -7.65
N ASP A 27 -8.58 -11.34 -8.02
CA ASP A 27 -7.34 -12.11 -8.01
C ASP A 27 -6.28 -11.53 -8.96
N ASP A 28 -6.69 -10.99 -10.12
CA ASP A 28 -5.80 -10.38 -11.10
C ASP A 28 -5.12 -9.09 -10.58
N ILE A 29 -5.72 -8.39 -9.60
CA ILE A 29 -5.10 -7.22 -8.92
C ILE A 29 -4.36 -7.58 -7.63
N TYR A 30 -4.45 -8.82 -7.16
CA TYR A 30 -3.72 -9.29 -5.98
C TYR A 30 -2.30 -9.74 -6.36
N VAL A 31 -1.51 -8.78 -6.85
CA VAL A 31 -0.16 -9.02 -7.39
C VAL A 31 0.83 -7.97 -6.88
N GLN A 32 2.12 -8.35 -6.80
CA GLN A 32 3.20 -7.46 -6.35
C GLN A 32 3.83 -6.64 -7.48
N GLU A 33 3.47 -6.89 -8.72
CA GLU A 33 4.00 -6.18 -9.88
C GLU A 33 2.99 -5.15 -10.38
N ARG A 34 3.44 -3.90 -10.58
CA ARG A 34 2.68 -2.86 -11.24
C ARG A 34 2.99 -2.85 -12.73
N THR A 35 1.95 -2.73 -13.55
CA THR A 35 2.02 -2.58 -15.00
C THR A 35 1.25 -1.35 -15.46
N ASP A 36 1.37 -0.99 -16.73
CA ASP A 36 0.57 0.09 -17.35
C ASP A 36 -0.95 -0.18 -17.30
N GLN A 37 -1.36 -1.42 -17.04
CA GLN A 37 -2.76 -1.83 -16.97
C GLN A 37 -3.33 -1.80 -15.55
N THR A 38 -2.50 -1.67 -14.53
CA THR A 38 -2.91 -1.81 -13.12
C THR A 38 -4.03 -0.86 -12.73
N ASP A 39 -3.96 0.41 -13.15
CA ASP A 39 -4.99 1.40 -12.83
C ASP A 39 -6.35 1.02 -13.42
N GLU A 40 -6.39 0.54 -14.65
CA GLU A 40 -7.63 0.11 -15.30
C GLU A 40 -8.14 -1.21 -14.71
N GLN A 41 -7.25 -2.14 -14.37
CA GLN A 41 -7.63 -3.39 -13.69
C GLN A 41 -8.25 -3.13 -12.31
N CYS A 42 -7.68 -2.23 -11.51
CA CYS A 42 -8.25 -1.83 -10.21
C CYS A 42 -9.66 -1.24 -10.38
N LYS A 43 -9.83 -0.36 -11.36
CA LYS A 43 -11.12 0.24 -11.68
C LYS A 43 -12.14 -0.79 -12.17
N GLU A 44 -11.75 -1.69 -13.06
CA GLU A 44 -12.62 -2.75 -13.59
C GLU A 44 -13.09 -3.69 -12.48
N ALA A 45 -12.18 -4.10 -11.57
CA ALA A 45 -12.51 -4.94 -10.43
C ALA A 45 -13.54 -4.26 -9.53
N LYS A 46 -13.36 -2.96 -9.24
CA LYS A 46 -14.30 -2.19 -8.41
C LYS A 46 -15.66 -2.02 -9.07
N GLU A 47 -15.70 -1.63 -10.34
CA GLU A 47 -16.95 -1.46 -11.09
C GLU A 47 -17.73 -2.77 -11.18
N ALA A 48 -17.04 -3.89 -11.42
CA ALA A 48 -17.65 -5.21 -11.47
C ALA A 48 -18.21 -5.65 -10.09
N TRP A 49 -17.48 -5.39 -9.00
CA TRP A 49 -17.94 -5.63 -7.64
C TRP A 49 -19.18 -4.80 -7.28
N ASP A 50 -19.17 -3.52 -7.61
CA ASP A 50 -20.28 -2.60 -7.30
C ASP A 50 -21.55 -2.94 -8.06
N ALA A 51 -21.44 -3.60 -9.21
CA ALA A 51 -22.56 -4.07 -10.00
C ALA A 51 -23.22 -5.33 -9.43
N LEU A 52 -22.58 -6.04 -8.48
CA LEU A 52 -23.14 -7.23 -7.85
C LEU A 52 -24.26 -6.88 -6.88
N THR A 53 -25.27 -7.73 -6.83
CA THR A 53 -26.23 -7.78 -5.73
C THR A 53 -25.58 -8.36 -4.47
N ASP A 54 -26.15 -8.09 -3.29
CA ASP A 54 -25.64 -8.65 -2.03
C ASP A 54 -25.55 -10.18 -2.07
N ALA A 55 -26.56 -10.86 -2.68
CA ALA A 55 -26.56 -12.30 -2.84
C ALA A 55 -25.44 -12.81 -3.78
N GLN A 56 -25.07 -12.05 -4.80
CA GLN A 56 -23.95 -12.39 -5.68
C GLN A 56 -22.61 -12.14 -5.02
N LYS A 57 -22.48 -11.11 -4.16
CA LYS A 57 -21.26 -10.86 -3.38
C LYS A 57 -20.92 -12.02 -2.45
N GLU A 58 -21.92 -12.63 -1.82
CA GLU A 58 -21.75 -13.82 -0.98
C GLU A 58 -21.23 -15.06 -1.74
N LEU A 59 -21.32 -15.05 -3.08
CA LEU A 59 -20.83 -16.12 -3.95
C LEU A 59 -19.41 -15.87 -4.48
N VAL A 60 -18.82 -14.70 -4.19
CA VAL A 60 -17.45 -14.38 -4.65
C VAL A 60 -16.47 -15.26 -3.89
N GLU A 61 -15.74 -16.10 -4.62
CA GLU A 61 -14.75 -17.03 -4.08
C GLU A 61 -13.65 -17.23 -5.11
N GLY A 62 -12.46 -16.72 -4.85
CA GLY A 62 -11.26 -16.83 -5.67
C GLY A 62 -10.08 -17.37 -4.86
N GLU A 63 -8.86 -17.19 -5.35
CA GLU A 63 -7.65 -17.53 -4.61
C GLU A 63 -7.44 -16.57 -3.44
N ASN A 64 -7.69 -15.27 -3.67
CA ASN A 64 -7.56 -14.19 -2.70
C ASN A 64 -8.87 -13.41 -2.54
N ALA A 65 -9.76 -13.51 -3.53
CA ALA A 65 -11.07 -12.86 -3.50
C ALA A 65 -12.01 -13.59 -2.54
N ASP A 66 -12.74 -12.83 -1.73
CA ASP A 66 -13.79 -13.33 -0.84
C ASP A 66 -14.93 -12.30 -0.74
N PRO A 67 -16.10 -12.65 -0.16
CA PRO A 67 -17.24 -11.73 -0.02
C PRO A 67 -16.92 -10.45 0.74
N ASP A 68 -15.91 -10.46 1.60
CA ASP A 68 -15.52 -9.33 2.42
C ASP A 68 -14.35 -8.52 1.82
N TYR A 69 -13.83 -8.89 0.64
CA TYR A 69 -12.61 -8.30 0.09
C TYR A 69 -12.60 -6.76 0.13
N PHE A 70 -13.64 -6.11 -0.39
CA PHE A 70 -13.77 -4.65 -0.36
C PHE A 70 -14.46 -4.11 0.91
N GLY A 71 -15.13 -4.97 1.69
CA GLY A 71 -15.85 -4.57 2.89
C GLY A 71 -15.12 -4.83 4.21
N ARG A 72 -13.98 -5.53 4.18
CA ARG A 72 -13.26 -5.97 5.39
C ARG A 72 -12.54 -4.83 6.11
N ASP A 73 -12.13 -3.82 5.38
CA ASP A 73 -11.35 -2.71 5.93
C ASP A 73 -12.23 -1.71 6.68
N THR A 74 -11.62 -1.06 7.65
CA THR A 74 -12.29 -0.16 8.59
C THR A 74 -11.83 1.28 8.44
N GLY A 75 -12.68 2.19 8.92
CA GLY A 75 -12.37 3.61 8.94
C GLY A 75 -12.90 4.36 7.73
N ASP A 76 -12.52 5.61 7.65
CA ASP A 76 -12.99 6.58 6.67
C ASP A 76 -11.81 7.04 5.80
N ALA A 77 -11.70 6.45 4.61
CA ALA A 77 -10.62 6.74 3.65
C ALA A 77 -10.50 8.24 3.33
N SER A 78 -11.60 9.00 3.38
CA SER A 78 -11.57 10.45 3.10
C SER A 78 -10.75 11.28 4.10
N LYS A 79 -10.30 10.67 5.19
CA LYS A 79 -9.43 11.30 6.20
C LYS A 79 -7.96 11.02 5.97
N ASP A 80 -7.64 10.14 5.03
CA ASP A 80 -6.25 9.89 4.65
C ASP A 80 -5.78 10.89 3.59
N ASP A 81 -4.48 11.07 3.53
CA ASP A 81 -3.79 11.84 2.52
C ASP A 81 -2.73 10.92 1.90
N PRO A 82 -2.77 10.62 0.61
CA PRO A 82 -1.77 9.76 -0.03
C PRO A 82 -0.37 10.37 -0.04
N LEU A 83 -0.21 11.64 0.31
CA LEU A 83 1.05 12.37 0.37
C LEU A 83 1.89 12.19 -0.90
N ASN A 84 1.27 12.31 -2.07
CA ASN A 84 1.90 12.19 -3.39
C ASN A 84 1.81 13.49 -4.20
N GLU A 85 1.86 14.62 -3.52
CA GLU A 85 1.80 15.96 -4.12
C GLU A 85 3.00 16.24 -5.04
N ASP A 86 2.77 17.07 -6.01
CA ASP A 86 3.80 17.66 -6.87
C ASP A 86 4.22 19.05 -6.37
N GLU A 87 5.26 19.63 -6.96
CA GLU A 87 5.76 21.00 -6.65
C GLU A 87 6.19 21.20 -5.18
N ILE A 88 6.76 20.18 -4.57
CA ILE A 88 7.11 20.14 -3.14
C ILE A 88 8.43 20.82 -2.75
N GLY A 89 9.18 21.34 -3.70
CA GLY A 89 10.46 22.00 -3.43
C GLY A 89 11.66 21.05 -3.53
N GLU A 90 12.82 21.50 -3.00
CA GLU A 90 14.11 20.82 -3.22
C GLU A 90 14.45 19.76 -2.15
N ASN A 91 13.74 19.73 -1.02
CA ASN A 91 14.00 18.83 0.11
C ASN A 91 12.79 17.94 0.37
N GLU A 92 12.99 16.64 0.26
CA GLU A 92 11.94 15.64 0.49
C GLU A 92 12.35 14.62 1.54
N LEU A 93 11.41 14.30 2.43
CA LEU A 93 11.47 13.19 3.35
C LEU A 93 10.41 12.17 2.93
N LEU A 94 10.85 11.09 2.29
CA LEU A 94 10.00 10.01 1.81
C LEU A 94 9.83 8.95 2.89
N VAL A 95 8.63 8.83 3.43
CA VAL A 95 8.27 7.77 4.40
C VAL A 95 7.85 6.53 3.64
N VAL A 96 8.58 5.43 3.85
CA VAL A 96 8.35 4.17 3.14
C VAL A 96 7.87 3.11 4.11
N SER A 97 6.66 2.59 3.87
CA SER A 97 6.02 1.54 4.66
C SER A 97 5.71 0.33 3.80
N PHE A 98 5.57 -0.86 4.42
CA PHE A 98 4.94 -1.98 3.73
C PHE A 98 3.54 -1.59 3.25
N GLY A 99 2.81 -0.86 4.08
CA GLY A 99 1.47 -0.39 3.82
C GLY A 99 0.42 -1.20 4.58
N THR A 100 -0.79 -0.67 4.57
CA THR A 100 -1.98 -1.35 5.09
C THR A 100 -3.22 -0.91 4.33
N SER A 101 -4.12 -1.85 4.07
CA SER A 101 -5.44 -1.57 3.49
C SER A 101 -6.44 -1.10 4.55
N PHE A 102 -6.16 -1.29 5.84
CA PHE A 102 -7.03 -0.80 6.92
C PHE A 102 -6.93 0.72 7.06
N ASN A 103 -8.00 1.43 6.76
CA ASN A 103 -8.03 2.88 6.75
C ASN A 103 -7.66 3.49 8.10
N ASP A 104 -8.19 2.95 9.21
CA ASP A 104 -7.86 3.47 10.55
C ASP A 104 -6.36 3.34 10.87
N SER A 105 -5.73 2.21 10.54
CA SER A 105 -4.30 2.02 10.74
C SER A 105 -3.46 2.89 9.80
N ARG A 106 -3.89 3.06 8.55
CA ARG A 106 -3.19 3.92 7.60
C ARG A 106 -3.18 5.37 8.08
N ILE A 107 -4.32 5.87 8.54
CA ILE A 107 -4.49 7.25 9.03
C ILE A 107 -3.78 7.46 10.37
N ASN A 108 -3.96 6.54 11.33
CA ASN A 108 -3.52 6.78 12.71
C ASN A 108 -2.08 6.31 12.96
N ASP A 109 -1.68 5.18 12.39
CA ASP A 109 -0.36 4.59 12.67
C ASP A 109 0.67 5.12 11.67
N ILE A 110 0.49 4.90 10.37
CA ILE A 110 1.40 5.40 9.32
C ILE A 110 1.32 6.92 9.26
N GLY A 111 0.13 7.48 9.14
CA GLY A 111 -0.10 8.93 9.14
C GLY A 111 0.38 9.63 10.42
N GLY A 112 0.36 8.93 11.55
CA GLY A 112 0.94 9.42 12.81
C GLY A 112 2.45 9.63 12.73
N ILE A 113 3.17 8.69 12.09
CA ILE A 113 4.62 8.82 11.85
C ILE A 113 4.90 9.97 10.91
N GLU A 114 4.20 10.02 9.78
CA GLU A 114 4.34 11.07 8.77
C GLU A 114 4.12 12.46 9.33
N LYS A 115 3.06 12.63 10.14
CA LYS A 115 2.76 13.88 10.81
C LYS A 115 3.84 14.28 11.82
N ALA A 116 4.36 13.33 12.59
CA ALA A 116 5.44 13.60 13.53
C ALA A 116 6.72 14.08 12.81
N LEU A 117 7.00 13.51 11.65
CA LEU A 117 8.13 13.93 10.80
C LEU A 117 7.90 15.31 10.18
N GLN A 118 6.68 15.60 9.72
CA GLN A 118 6.31 16.92 9.22
C GLN A 118 6.48 18.02 10.28
N GLU A 119 6.06 17.72 11.53
CA GLU A 119 6.20 18.65 12.65
C GLU A 119 7.68 18.84 13.06
N ALA A 120 8.49 17.78 12.99
CA ALA A 120 9.91 17.83 13.33
C ALA A 120 10.77 18.52 12.25
N TYR A 121 10.38 18.42 11.00
CA TYR A 121 11.14 18.90 9.84
C TYR A 121 10.30 19.81 8.94
N PRO A 122 9.83 20.97 9.42
CA PRO A 122 8.86 21.82 8.70
C PRO A 122 9.39 22.41 7.39
N ASP A 123 10.70 22.39 7.16
CA ASP A 123 11.34 22.86 5.94
C ASP A 123 11.51 21.73 4.89
N TRP A 124 11.02 20.52 5.19
CA TRP A 124 11.03 19.37 4.31
C TRP A 124 9.61 18.96 3.95
N SER A 125 9.40 18.61 2.70
CA SER A 125 8.13 18.01 2.29
C SER A 125 8.11 16.52 2.66
N VAL A 126 7.10 16.09 3.38
CA VAL A 126 6.92 14.66 3.72
C VAL A 126 6.01 14.02 2.69
N ARG A 127 6.47 12.91 2.11
CA ARG A 127 5.72 12.11 1.14
C ARG A 127 5.70 10.64 1.55
N ARG A 128 4.76 9.89 0.97
CA ARG A 128 4.50 8.48 1.27
C ARG A 128 4.84 7.60 0.08
N ALA A 129 5.38 6.41 0.37
CA ALA A 129 5.40 5.29 -0.55
C ALA A 129 5.10 3.98 0.19
N PHE A 130 4.49 3.02 -0.51
CA PHE A 130 4.33 1.66 -0.02
C PHE A 130 5.16 0.68 -0.84
N THR A 131 5.62 -0.40 -0.18
CA THR A 131 6.36 -1.48 -0.85
C THR A 131 5.44 -2.61 -1.33
N ALA A 132 4.29 -2.82 -0.66
CA ALA A 132 3.36 -3.89 -1.01
C ALA A 132 2.37 -3.44 -2.10
N GLN A 133 2.64 -3.81 -3.36
CA GLN A 133 1.78 -3.45 -4.49
C GLN A 133 0.35 -4.00 -4.33
N ILE A 134 0.17 -5.18 -3.75
CA ILE A 134 -1.15 -5.74 -3.44
C ILE A 134 -1.98 -4.83 -2.54
N ILE A 135 -1.35 -4.17 -1.57
CA ILE A 135 -2.01 -3.20 -0.68
C ILE A 135 -2.39 -1.94 -1.47
N ILE A 136 -1.47 -1.43 -2.29
CA ILE A 136 -1.73 -0.28 -3.15
C ILE A 136 -2.92 -0.55 -4.07
N ASN A 137 -2.93 -1.70 -4.75
CA ASN A 137 -4.01 -2.10 -5.64
C ASN A 137 -5.35 -2.22 -4.92
N HIS A 138 -5.36 -2.81 -3.71
CA HIS A 138 -6.57 -2.94 -2.90
C HIS A 138 -7.13 -1.56 -2.53
N VAL A 139 -6.30 -0.66 -2.00
CA VAL A 139 -6.70 0.69 -1.62
C VAL A 139 -7.20 1.47 -2.84
N GLN A 140 -6.49 1.39 -3.96
CA GLN A 140 -6.90 2.05 -5.20
C GLN A 140 -8.23 1.51 -5.71
N ALA A 141 -8.41 0.19 -5.75
CA ALA A 141 -9.66 -0.42 -6.22
C ALA A 141 -10.85 -0.09 -5.31
N ARG A 142 -10.66 -0.10 -3.98
CA ARG A 142 -11.74 0.15 -3.03
C ARG A 142 -12.09 1.62 -2.87
N ASP A 143 -11.07 2.48 -2.71
CA ASP A 143 -11.22 3.85 -2.25
C ASP A 143 -10.90 4.90 -3.33
N ASP A 144 -10.42 4.47 -4.52
CA ASP A 144 -9.90 5.32 -5.59
C ASP A 144 -8.71 6.20 -5.12
N GLU A 145 -8.02 5.77 -4.07
CA GLU A 145 -6.86 6.45 -3.50
C GLU A 145 -5.58 5.88 -4.11
N LYS A 146 -4.79 6.74 -4.73
CA LYS A 146 -3.53 6.36 -5.38
C LYS A 146 -2.36 6.63 -4.47
N ILE A 147 -1.77 5.56 -3.96
CA ILE A 147 -0.54 5.59 -3.18
C ILE A 147 0.62 5.19 -4.10
N ASP A 148 1.70 5.97 -4.08
CA ASP A 148 2.88 5.66 -4.88
C ASP A 148 3.58 4.40 -4.35
N ASN A 149 4.02 3.51 -5.26
CA ASN A 149 5.05 2.53 -4.92
C ASN A 149 6.44 3.17 -4.97
N MET A 150 7.50 2.40 -4.68
CA MET A 150 8.87 2.94 -4.62
C MET A 150 9.31 3.60 -5.93
N ASP A 151 9.07 2.95 -7.07
CA ASP A 151 9.47 3.51 -8.37
C ASP A 151 8.72 4.79 -8.69
N GLN A 152 7.39 4.81 -8.48
CA GLN A 152 6.57 5.99 -8.69
C GLN A 152 6.99 7.16 -7.79
N ALA A 153 7.26 6.88 -6.51
CA ALA A 153 7.70 7.92 -5.57
C ALA A 153 9.07 8.49 -5.93
N LEU A 154 10.02 7.65 -6.36
CA LEU A 154 11.34 8.09 -6.78
C LEU A 154 11.30 8.85 -8.11
N GLU A 155 10.51 8.39 -9.09
CA GLU A 155 10.29 9.12 -10.35
C GLU A 155 9.65 10.49 -10.07
N ARG A 156 8.62 10.56 -9.23
CA ARG A 156 7.98 11.81 -8.84
C ARG A 156 8.94 12.75 -8.12
N ALA A 157 9.83 12.25 -7.25
CA ALA A 157 10.86 13.07 -6.62
C ALA A 157 11.81 13.69 -7.65
N VAL A 158 12.20 12.93 -8.67
CA VAL A 158 13.03 13.44 -9.79
C VAL A 158 12.27 14.50 -10.59
N ASP A 159 11.01 14.24 -10.93
CA ASP A 159 10.17 15.16 -11.72
C ASP A 159 9.88 16.46 -10.96
N ASN A 160 9.75 16.40 -9.63
CA ASN A 160 9.61 17.54 -8.75
C ASN A 160 10.91 18.37 -8.60
N GLY A 161 12.03 17.88 -9.11
CA GLY A 161 13.33 18.54 -8.99
C GLY A 161 13.91 18.50 -7.59
N VAL A 162 13.59 17.46 -6.82
CA VAL A 162 14.16 17.22 -5.48
C VAL A 162 15.69 17.08 -5.60
N LYS A 163 16.41 17.78 -4.74
CA LYS A 163 17.87 17.73 -4.66
C LYS A 163 18.35 16.91 -3.46
N ASN A 164 17.64 17.04 -2.35
CA ASN A 164 17.95 16.37 -1.11
C ASN A 164 16.81 15.43 -0.75
N LEU A 165 17.06 14.12 -0.86
CA LEU A 165 16.11 13.08 -0.54
C LEU A 165 16.56 12.29 0.69
N VAL A 166 15.73 12.26 1.71
CA VAL A 166 15.89 11.37 2.87
C VAL A 166 14.75 10.36 2.86
N ILE A 167 15.10 9.08 2.93
CA ILE A 167 14.13 8.00 2.99
C ILE A 167 14.05 7.47 4.41
N GLN A 168 12.86 7.51 4.99
CA GLN A 168 12.57 6.99 6.32
C GLN A 168 11.73 5.72 6.19
N PRO A 169 12.36 4.53 6.30
CA PRO A 169 11.60 3.29 6.38
C PRO A 169 10.86 3.19 7.72
N THR A 170 9.66 2.63 7.68
CA THR A 170 8.92 2.25 8.90
C THR A 170 9.12 0.77 9.27
N HIS A 171 9.98 0.08 8.55
CA HIS A 171 10.34 -1.31 8.81
C HIS A 171 10.94 -1.48 10.22
N LEU A 172 10.61 -2.59 10.85
CA LEU A 172 11.12 -2.86 12.21
C LEU A 172 12.59 -3.21 12.23
N MET A 173 13.07 -3.93 11.21
CA MET A 173 14.42 -4.47 11.18
C MET A 173 14.98 -4.50 9.77
N HIS A 174 16.29 -4.62 9.67
CA HIS A 174 16.97 -4.86 8.42
C HIS A 174 16.68 -6.28 7.91
N GLY A 175 15.91 -6.38 6.85
CA GLY A 175 15.49 -7.63 6.22
C GLY A 175 15.32 -7.45 4.72
N ALA A 176 14.81 -8.46 4.01
CA ALA A 176 14.70 -8.48 2.55
C ALA A 176 14.00 -7.25 1.97
N GLU A 177 12.90 -6.79 2.59
CA GLU A 177 12.18 -5.60 2.12
C GLU A 177 12.98 -4.31 2.25
N TYR A 178 13.81 -4.20 3.30
CA TYR A 178 14.72 -3.07 3.46
C TYR A 178 15.86 -3.13 2.43
N ASP A 179 16.36 -4.32 2.11
CA ASP A 179 17.37 -4.52 1.07
C ASP A 179 16.82 -4.13 -0.31
N GLU A 180 15.59 -4.55 -0.65
CA GLU A 180 14.89 -4.19 -1.89
C GLU A 180 14.66 -2.68 -1.98
N LEU A 181 14.29 -2.03 -0.87
CA LEU A 181 14.18 -0.58 -0.79
C LEU A 181 15.51 0.10 -1.09
N CYS A 182 16.59 -0.36 -0.48
CA CYS A 182 17.93 0.19 -0.72
C CYS A 182 18.37 0.00 -2.17
N GLU A 183 18.08 -1.16 -2.79
CA GLU A 183 18.37 -1.43 -4.19
C GLU A 183 17.56 -0.50 -5.12
N ALA A 184 16.28 -0.28 -4.84
CA ALA A 184 15.46 0.66 -5.59
C ALA A 184 16.05 2.07 -5.54
N VAL A 185 16.44 2.55 -4.36
CA VAL A 185 17.08 3.88 -4.18
C VAL A 185 18.42 3.97 -4.93
N ASP A 186 19.22 2.92 -4.91
CA ASP A 186 20.50 2.89 -5.61
C ASP A 186 20.38 3.09 -7.12
N ASN A 187 19.26 2.70 -7.72
CA ASN A 187 18.98 2.93 -9.14
C ASN A 187 18.72 4.42 -9.46
N TYR A 188 18.35 5.22 -8.47
CA TYR A 188 18.01 6.64 -8.64
C TYR A 188 19.02 7.59 -7.98
N LYS A 189 20.00 7.12 -7.22
CA LYS A 189 20.91 7.95 -6.41
C LYS A 189 21.60 9.06 -7.18
N ASP A 190 21.96 8.80 -8.44
CA ASP A 190 22.66 9.77 -9.31
C ASP A 190 21.73 10.88 -9.83
N LYS A 191 20.45 10.81 -9.54
CA LYS A 191 19.45 11.83 -9.90
C LYS A 191 19.34 12.95 -8.87
N PHE A 192 19.87 12.74 -7.66
CA PHE A 192 19.80 13.67 -6.54
C PHE A 192 21.19 14.23 -6.19
N GLU A 193 21.25 15.44 -5.62
CA GLU A 193 22.51 15.98 -5.08
C GLU A 193 22.89 15.22 -3.80
N ASN A 194 21.91 14.91 -2.96
CA ASN A 194 22.07 14.12 -1.75
C ASN A 194 20.92 13.14 -1.59
N VAL A 195 21.23 11.86 -1.33
CA VAL A 195 20.24 10.85 -0.95
C VAL A 195 20.76 10.07 0.26
N LYS A 196 19.87 9.81 1.21
CA LYS A 196 20.14 9.03 2.41
C LYS A 196 18.94 8.13 2.74
N VAL A 197 19.23 6.90 3.11
CA VAL A 197 18.27 5.96 3.68
C VAL A 197 18.57 5.84 5.17
N ALA A 198 17.55 6.05 6.00
CA ALA A 198 17.66 5.85 7.44
C ALA A 198 17.61 4.35 7.78
N GLU A 199 18.20 3.98 8.90
CA GLU A 199 18.11 2.62 9.41
C GLU A 199 16.70 2.29 9.89
N PRO A 200 16.29 1.00 9.84
CA PRO A 200 15.06 0.53 10.45
C PRO A 200 15.04 0.73 11.97
N LEU A 201 13.86 0.70 12.57
CA LEU A 201 13.65 1.01 14.00
C LEU A 201 14.55 0.20 14.96
N LEU A 202 14.76 -1.08 14.68
CA LEU A 202 15.61 -1.98 15.48
C LEU A 202 17.01 -2.17 14.90
N GLY A 203 17.34 -1.43 13.83
CA GLY A 203 18.60 -1.53 13.12
C GLY A 203 18.83 -2.91 12.51
N GLU A 204 20.10 -3.28 12.35
CA GLU A 204 20.49 -4.60 11.89
C GLU A 204 20.35 -5.62 13.01
N VAL A 205 19.64 -6.71 12.75
CA VAL A 205 19.37 -7.76 13.75
C VAL A 205 20.50 -8.80 13.79
N GLY A 206 21.22 -8.93 12.66
CA GLY A 206 22.31 -9.92 12.53
C GLY A 206 21.81 -11.38 12.54
N ASP A 207 22.77 -12.30 12.52
CA ASP A 207 22.47 -13.74 12.56
C ASP A 207 22.04 -14.21 13.97
N ASP A 208 22.33 -13.44 14.99
CA ASP A 208 22.00 -13.74 16.39
C ASP A 208 20.97 -12.72 16.92
N VAL A 209 19.72 -13.14 16.94
CA VAL A 209 18.58 -12.32 17.39
C VAL A 209 18.62 -11.95 18.88
N ASP A 210 19.43 -12.64 19.68
CA ASP A 210 19.62 -12.37 21.11
C ASP A 210 20.58 -11.20 21.37
N VAL A 211 21.35 -10.80 20.35
CA VAL A 211 22.22 -9.63 20.49
C VAL A 211 21.41 -8.35 20.59
N ILE A 212 21.64 -7.62 21.68
CA ILE A 212 21.03 -6.31 21.91
C ILE A 212 21.96 -5.25 21.32
N ASN A 213 21.52 -4.57 20.27
CA ASN A 213 22.20 -3.41 19.70
C ASN A 213 21.67 -2.09 20.28
N GLY A 214 22.29 -0.97 19.90
CA GLY A 214 21.92 0.36 20.39
C GLY A 214 20.50 0.78 20.01
N ASP A 215 20.01 0.36 18.85
CA ASP A 215 18.67 0.69 18.34
C ASP A 215 17.57 -0.07 19.11
N LYS A 216 17.80 -1.36 19.41
CA LYS A 216 16.92 -2.15 20.28
C LYS A 216 16.84 -1.51 21.68
N GLU A 217 17.98 -1.06 22.24
CA GLU A 217 17.99 -0.36 23.55
C GLU A 217 17.25 0.97 23.49
N ALA A 218 17.47 1.77 22.45
CA ALA A 218 16.80 3.05 22.27
C ALA A 218 15.29 2.89 22.13
N THR A 219 14.86 1.94 21.31
CA THR A 219 13.44 1.60 21.10
C THR A 219 12.79 1.14 22.39
N ALA A 220 13.43 0.23 23.13
CA ALA A 220 12.91 -0.22 24.41
C ALA A 220 12.76 0.92 25.43
N LYS A 221 13.69 1.87 25.46
CA LYS A 221 13.61 3.06 26.32
C LYS A 221 12.51 4.03 25.90
N ALA A 222 12.17 4.10 24.62
CA ALA A 222 11.12 4.98 24.11
C ALA A 222 9.71 4.45 24.39
N ILE A 223 9.57 3.13 24.56
CA ILE A 223 8.28 2.48 24.86
C ILE A 223 7.92 2.51 26.35
N VAL A 224 8.89 2.60 27.25
CA VAL A 224 8.72 2.58 28.71
C VAL A 224 8.62 4.00 29.26
#